data_02601581ad92141f467071b0ed2d42f5
#
_entry.id   02601581ad92141f467071b0ed2d42f5
#
_cell.length_a   1.000
_cell.length_b   1.000
_cell.length_c   1.000
_cell.angle_alpha   90.00
_cell.angle_beta   90.00
_cell.angle_gamma   90.00
#
_symmetry.space_group_name_H-M   'P 1'
#
loop_
_entity.id
_entity.type
_entity.pdbx_description
1 polymer ?
#
loop_
_entity_poly.entity_id
_entity_poly.type
_entity_poly.pdbx_seq_one_letter_code
_entity_poly.pdbx_strand_id
1 'polypeptide(L)'
;MGTVTADSADVIAHTTDPSSDASESGSVTEAPLTTDQLEREGDIAADYIEEFLDICDLDGDIDIDARNGRAYLAVKASDADNLRVLSKPDTVNALQELTRLAVQNKTGSFSRLILDIGGSRETREAELATLVAHAIERIEGGATAADLPAMSSYERKLVHDIVAASNGYRSESSGEGRDRHTVITAA
;
A
#
# COMPACT_ATOMS: atom_id res chain seq x y z
N MET A 1 49.71 18.24 68.93
CA MET A 1 49.44 19.65 68.75
C MET A 1 48.85 19.85 67.36
N GLY A 2 47.74 20.09 67.20
CA GLY A 2 46.63 20.90 67.33
C GLY A 2 45.78 20.54 66.14
N THR A 3 44.56 19.98 66.32
CA THR A 3 43.23 20.58 66.36
C THR A 3 43.04 21.68 65.31
N VAL A 4 42.03 21.54 64.47
CA VAL A 4 40.67 22.03 64.67
C VAL A 4 39.92 21.78 63.33
N THR A 5 38.89 21.01 63.36
CA THR A 5 37.43 21.29 63.28
C THR A 5 36.89 22.01 62.09
N ALA A 6 35.87 21.31 61.55
CA ALA A 6 34.54 21.79 61.20
C ALA A 6 34.48 22.57 59.85
N ASP A 7 33.52 22.50 59.05
CA ASP A 7 32.09 22.37 59.23
C ASP A 7 31.44 22.28 57.83
N SER A 8 30.41 21.51 57.77
CA SER A 8 29.14 21.68 57.05
C SER A 8 29.08 22.49 55.77
N ALA A 9 28.56 21.88 54.74
CA ALA A 9 27.28 22.26 54.09
C ALA A 9 27.11 21.39 52.84
N ASP A 10 26.39 20.39 52.88
CA ASP A 10 25.06 20.17 52.31
C ASP A 10 24.71 21.13 51.15
N VAL A 11 24.88 20.64 49.93
CA VAL A 11 24.12 21.13 48.77
C VAL A 11 23.69 19.92 47.93
N ILE A 12 22.46 19.60 48.13
CA ILE A 12 21.69 18.67 47.32
C ILE A 12 21.60 19.24 45.89
N ALA A 13 22.35 18.70 44.95
CA ALA A 13 22.14 18.96 43.55
C ALA A 13 21.11 17.95 42.98
N HIS A 14 19.90 18.40 42.80
CA HIS A 14 18.89 17.73 42.01
C HIS A 14 19.43 17.50 40.59
N THR A 15 19.74 16.28 40.28
CA THR A 15 19.89 15.80 38.91
C THR A 15 18.47 15.61 38.34
N THR A 16 17.98 16.59 37.65
CA THR A 16 16.81 16.43 36.76
C THR A 16 17.26 15.68 35.52
N ASP A 17 16.79 14.46 35.43
CA ASP A 17 16.82 13.61 34.26
C ASP A 17 15.87 14.16 33.22
N PRO A 18 16.29 14.52 32.00
CA PRO A 18 15.37 14.84 30.91
C PRO A 18 15.24 13.63 29.99
N SER A 19 14.55 12.60 30.44
CA SER A 19 14.11 11.50 29.59
C SER A 19 12.64 11.65 29.32
N SER A 20 12.29 12.48 28.37
CA SER A 20 11.01 12.38 27.65
C SER A 20 11.21 12.95 26.26
N ASP A 21 11.95 12.22 25.45
CA ASP A 21 11.87 12.38 24.01
C ASP A 21 10.63 11.60 23.54
N ALA A 22 9.50 12.29 23.66
CA ALA A 22 8.28 11.89 23.00
C ALA A 22 8.51 12.12 21.51
N SER A 23 8.87 11.03 20.81
CA SER A 23 8.80 10.97 19.35
C SER A 23 7.35 11.23 18.95
N GLU A 24 6.99 12.49 18.83
CA GLU A 24 5.84 12.89 18.04
C GLU A 24 6.09 12.46 16.60
N SER A 25 5.62 11.28 16.26
CA SER A 25 5.39 10.90 14.88
C SER A 25 4.27 11.82 14.37
N GLY A 26 4.66 13.03 14.00
CA GLY A 26 3.80 13.97 13.32
C GLY A 26 3.32 13.32 12.04
N SER A 27 2.08 12.88 12.01
CA SER A 27 1.39 12.65 10.75
C SER A 27 1.29 14.01 10.07
N VAL A 28 2.25 14.29 9.19
CA VAL A 28 2.14 15.43 8.27
C VAL A 28 0.94 15.09 7.40
N THR A 29 -0.20 15.68 7.71
CA THR A 29 -1.36 15.64 6.84
C THR A 29 -1.00 16.50 5.64
N GLU A 30 -0.38 15.90 4.66
CA GLU A 30 -0.03 16.54 3.39
C GLU A 30 -1.34 17.05 2.78
N ALA A 31 -1.36 18.34 2.42
CA ALA A 31 -2.52 18.93 1.76
C ALA A 31 -2.86 18.13 0.49
N PRO A 32 -4.15 18.00 0.13
CA PRO A 32 -4.53 17.29 -1.08
C PRO A 32 -3.84 17.95 -2.29
N LEU A 33 -3.27 17.12 -3.16
CA LEU A 33 -2.62 17.56 -4.38
C LEU A 33 -3.63 18.29 -5.28
N THR A 34 -3.18 19.36 -5.92
CA THR A 34 -3.96 20.07 -6.94
C THR A 34 -4.06 19.25 -8.22
N THR A 35 -5.02 19.58 -9.09
CA THR A 35 -5.17 18.92 -10.39
C THR A 35 -3.90 19.01 -11.23
N ASP A 36 -3.28 20.19 -11.30
CA ASP A 36 -2.02 20.40 -12.03
C ASP A 36 -0.86 19.56 -11.48
N GLN A 37 -0.83 19.33 -10.17
CA GLN A 37 0.17 18.45 -9.55
C GLN A 37 -0.08 16.99 -9.90
N LEU A 38 -1.35 16.55 -9.93
CA LEU A 38 -1.73 15.19 -10.32
C LEU A 38 -1.46 14.92 -11.80
N GLU A 39 -1.74 15.89 -12.68
CA GLU A 39 -1.41 15.83 -14.10
C GLU A 39 0.10 15.67 -14.29
N ARG A 40 0.90 16.52 -13.62
CA ARG A 40 2.36 16.42 -13.66
C ARG A 40 2.89 15.08 -13.13
N GLU A 41 2.31 14.54 -12.07
CA GLU A 41 2.66 13.19 -11.60
C GLU A 41 2.33 12.14 -12.65
N GLY A 42 1.17 12.28 -13.30
CA GLY A 42 0.72 11.41 -14.39
C GLY A 42 1.68 11.42 -15.58
N ASP A 43 2.07 12.60 -16.04
CA ASP A 43 3.01 12.76 -17.17
C ASP A 43 4.37 12.11 -16.86
N ILE A 44 4.93 12.38 -15.67
CA ILE A 44 6.21 11.79 -15.25
C ILE A 44 6.11 10.26 -15.18
N ALA A 45 4.98 9.75 -14.71
CA ALA A 45 4.76 8.32 -14.60
C ALA A 45 4.56 7.67 -15.97
N ALA A 46 3.87 8.35 -16.89
CA ALA A 46 3.69 7.89 -18.27
C ALA A 46 5.03 7.80 -19.00
N ASP A 47 5.84 8.87 -18.95
CA ASP A 47 7.19 8.87 -19.51
C ASP A 47 8.02 7.66 -19.04
N TYR A 48 7.96 7.37 -17.72
CA TYR A 48 8.68 6.23 -17.13
C TYR A 48 8.16 4.87 -17.62
N ILE A 49 6.85 4.73 -17.77
CA ILE A 49 6.23 3.48 -18.27
C ILE A 49 6.48 3.32 -19.76
N GLU A 50 6.41 4.39 -20.57
CA GLU A 50 6.75 4.35 -21.99
C GLU A 50 8.19 3.87 -22.20
N GLU A 51 9.15 4.47 -21.49
CA GLU A 51 10.55 4.06 -21.56
C GLU A 51 10.74 2.58 -21.15
N PHE A 52 10.00 2.13 -20.13
CA PHE A 52 10.03 0.74 -19.69
C PHE A 52 9.46 -0.21 -20.75
N LEU A 53 8.35 0.13 -21.38
CA LEU A 53 7.73 -0.67 -22.45
C LEU A 53 8.66 -0.76 -23.66
N ASP A 54 9.27 0.36 -24.07
CA ASP A 54 10.24 0.43 -25.15
C ASP A 54 11.45 -0.48 -24.91
N ILE A 55 12.01 -0.46 -23.70
CA ILE A 55 13.14 -1.33 -23.31
C ILE A 55 12.76 -2.81 -23.38
N CYS A 56 11.50 -3.12 -23.06
CA CYS A 56 10.97 -4.49 -23.08
C CYS A 56 10.47 -4.94 -24.47
N ASP A 57 10.51 -4.09 -25.49
CA ASP A 57 9.95 -4.32 -26.84
C ASP A 57 8.45 -4.70 -26.76
N LEU A 58 7.71 -3.94 -25.94
CA LEU A 58 6.28 -4.10 -25.70
C LEU A 58 5.51 -2.88 -26.18
N ASP A 59 4.39 -3.11 -26.87
CA ASP A 59 3.47 -2.05 -27.29
C ASP A 59 2.36 -1.85 -26.27
N GLY A 60 2.03 -0.58 -25.99
CA GLY A 60 0.92 -0.24 -25.11
C GLY A 60 0.57 1.25 -25.18
N ASP A 61 -0.72 1.54 -25.20
CA ASP A 61 -1.26 2.90 -25.10
C ASP A 61 -1.44 3.25 -23.62
N ILE A 62 -1.01 4.46 -23.22
CA ILE A 62 -1.11 4.92 -21.83
C ILE A 62 -2.18 6.00 -21.73
N ASP A 63 -3.21 5.73 -20.94
CA ASP A 63 -4.23 6.70 -20.55
C ASP A 63 -3.91 7.26 -19.16
N ILE A 64 -3.91 8.58 -19.02
CA ILE A 64 -3.72 9.28 -17.74
C ILE A 64 -5.05 9.88 -17.31
N ASP A 65 -5.38 9.70 -16.03
CA ASP A 65 -6.56 10.30 -15.41
C ASP A 65 -6.26 10.70 -13.95
N ALA A 66 -7.03 11.63 -13.41
CA ALA A 66 -6.97 12.06 -12.02
C ALA A 66 -8.27 11.68 -11.29
N ARG A 67 -8.20 10.71 -10.38
CA ARG A 67 -9.36 10.21 -9.65
C ARG A 67 -9.10 10.20 -8.15
N ASN A 68 -10.06 10.71 -7.37
CA ASN A 68 -10.00 10.68 -5.90
C ASN A 68 -8.69 11.25 -5.33
N GLY A 69 -8.16 12.34 -5.93
CA GLY A 69 -6.93 12.98 -5.50
C GLY A 69 -5.65 12.14 -5.76
N ARG A 70 -5.65 11.29 -6.79
CA ARG A 70 -4.52 10.47 -7.22
C ARG A 70 -4.39 10.46 -8.73
N ALA A 71 -3.17 10.43 -9.23
CA ALA A 71 -2.91 10.10 -10.62
C ALA A 71 -3.21 8.61 -10.86
N TYR A 72 -3.88 8.33 -11.96
CA TYR A 72 -4.25 6.98 -12.39
C TYR A 72 -3.73 6.77 -13.81
N LEU A 73 -2.89 5.74 -13.98
CA LEU A 73 -2.37 5.33 -15.27
C LEU A 73 -2.97 4.00 -15.67
N ALA A 74 -3.49 3.91 -16.88
CA ALA A 74 -3.96 2.66 -17.47
C ALA A 74 -3.15 2.36 -18.74
N VAL A 75 -2.44 1.25 -18.73
CA VAL A 75 -1.71 0.73 -19.90
C VAL A 75 -2.60 -0.28 -20.60
N LYS A 76 -2.89 -0.02 -21.88
CA LYS A 76 -3.72 -0.88 -22.73
C LYS A 76 -2.91 -1.32 -23.95
N ALA A 77 -3.12 -2.51 -24.44
CA ALA A 77 -2.58 -2.96 -25.71
C ALA A 77 -3.69 -3.48 -26.60
N SER A 78 -3.51 -3.34 -27.91
CA SER A 78 -4.40 -3.90 -28.92
C SER A 78 -4.39 -5.42 -28.88
N ASP A 79 -3.24 -6.02 -28.53
CA ASP A 79 -3.07 -7.44 -28.28
C ASP A 79 -2.86 -7.69 -26.79
N ALA A 80 -3.83 -8.35 -26.15
CA ALA A 80 -3.78 -8.64 -24.71
C ALA A 80 -2.58 -9.54 -24.31
N ASP A 81 -2.04 -10.34 -25.24
CA ASP A 81 -0.89 -11.18 -24.97
C ASP A 81 0.39 -10.37 -24.75
N ASN A 82 0.53 -9.20 -25.35
CA ASN A 82 1.68 -8.31 -25.16
C ASN A 82 1.88 -7.90 -23.71
N LEU A 83 0.80 -7.59 -23.01
CA LEU A 83 0.85 -7.14 -21.61
C LEU A 83 0.67 -8.27 -20.58
N ARG A 84 0.45 -9.51 -21.02
CA ARG A 84 0.11 -10.63 -20.12
C ARG A 84 1.13 -10.92 -19.03
N VAL A 85 2.41 -10.69 -19.29
CA VAL A 85 3.47 -10.88 -18.30
C VAL A 85 3.43 -9.74 -17.27
N LEU A 86 3.17 -8.52 -17.73
CA LEU A 86 3.12 -7.32 -16.90
C LEU A 86 1.82 -7.21 -16.08
N SER A 87 0.71 -7.78 -16.56
CA SER A 87 -0.60 -7.71 -15.88
C SER A 87 -0.75 -8.64 -14.67
N LYS A 88 0.28 -9.47 -14.38
CA LYS A 88 0.27 -10.29 -13.16
C LYS A 88 0.31 -9.42 -11.91
N PRO A 89 -0.45 -9.76 -10.85
CA PRO A 89 -0.56 -8.93 -9.63
C PRO A 89 0.79 -8.51 -9.04
N ASP A 90 1.72 -9.43 -8.89
CA ASP A 90 3.05 -9.14 -8.34
C ASP A 90 3.87 -8.21 -9.24
N THR A 91 3.76 -8.38 -10.57
CA THR A 91 4.46 -7.55 -11.55
C THR A 91 3.89 -6.13 -11.56
N VAL A 92 2.55 -5.99 -11.57
CA VAL A 92 1.88 -4.68 -11.49
C VAL A 92 2.26 -3.96 -10.20
N ASN A 93 2.24 -4.65 -9.05
CA ASN A 93 2.62 -4.06 -7.77
C ASN A 93 4.08 -3.58 -7.78
N ALA A 94 5.01 -4.40 -8.28
CA ALA A 94 6.42 -4.04 -8.36
C ALA A 94 6.64 -2.84 -9.30
N LEU A 95 6.01 -2.86 -10.47
CA LEU A 95 6.14 -1.77 -11.44
C LEU A 95 5.50 -0.47 -10.93
N GLN A 96 4.35 -0.56 -10.24
CA GLN A 96 3.73 0.59 -9.57
C GLN A 96 4.65 1.22 -8.53
N GLU A 97 5.35 0.43 -7.71
CA GLU A 97 6.29 0.97 -6.73
C GLU A 97 7.51 1.62 -7.40
N LEU A 98 8.04 1.03 -8.46
CA LEU A 98 9.13 1.64 -9.24
C LEU A 98 8.69 2.97 -9.88
N THR A 99 7.49 3.02 -10.46
CA THR A 99 6.92 4.24 -11.05
C THR A 99 6.73 5.32 -9.98
N ARG A 100 6.22 4.97 -8.79
CA ARG A 100 6.10 5.92 -7.66
C ARG A 100 7.46 6.49 -7.24
N LEU A 101 8.49 5.66 -7.18
CA LEU A 101 9.85 6.10 -6.87
C LEU A 101 10.41 7.02 -7.97
N ALA A 102 10.13 6.75 -9.25
CA ALA A 102 10.52 7.61 -10.35
C ALA A 102 9.84 9.00 -10.24
N VAL A 103 8.53 9.03 -9.96
CA VAL A 103 7.80 10.28 -9.70
C VAL A 103 8.35 11.00 -8.48
N GLN A 104 8.57 10.32 -7.36
CA GLN A 104 9.11 10.89 -6.15
C GLN A 104 10.50 11.51 -6.37
N ASN A 105 11.37 10.86 -7.13
CA ASN A 105 12.69 11.38 -7.47
C ASN A 105 12.62 12.68 -8.28
N LYS A 106 11.63 12.83 -9.16
CA LYS A 106 11.46 14.03 -10.00
C LYS A 106 10.68 15.16 -9.29
N THR A 107 9.73 14.82 -8.42
CA THR A 107 8.85 15.79 -7.73
C THR A 107 9.31 16.17 -6.33
N GLY A 108 10.10 15.30 -5.68
CA GLY A 108 10.48 15.42 -4.27
C GLY A 108 9.36 15.04 -3.28
N SER A 109 8.19 14.65 -3.77
CA SER A 109 7.00 14.32 -2.96
C SER A 109 6.60 12.86 -3.12
N PHE A 110 6.03 12.28 -2.06
CA PHE A 110 5.54 10.90 -2.11
C PHE A 110 4.32 10.80 -3.03
N SER A 111 4.39 9.95 -4.06
CA SER A 111 3.29 9.73 -4.98
C SER A 111 2.39 8.58 -4.53
N ARG A 112 1.07 8.80 -4.63
CA ARG A 112 0.03 7.78 -4.40
C ARG A 112 -0.59 7.29 -5.70
N LEU A 113 0.13 7.45 -6.79
CA LEU A 113 -0.22 7.00 -8.13
C LEU A 113 -0.74 5.55 -8.12
N ILE A 114 -1.69 5.29 -8.99
CA ILE A 114 -2.27 3.98 -9.25
C ILE A 114 -1.93 3.57 -10.69
N LEU A 115 -1.37 2.38 -10.84
CA LEU A 115 -1.08 1.77 -12.14
C LEU A 115 -2.03 0.59 -12.38
N ASP A 116 -2.60 0.53 -13.58
CA ASP A 116 -3.37 -0.60 -14.09
C ASP A 116 -2.79 -1.04 -15.43
N ILE A 117 -2.55 -2.32 -15.61
CA ILE A 117 -1.97 -2.87 -16.84
C ILE A 117 -2.91 -3.92 -17.40
N GLY A 118 -3.46 -3.66 -18.59
CA GLY A 118 -4.34 -4.59 -19.29
C GLY A 118 -5.61 -4.96 -18.53
N GLY A 119 -6.16 -4.04 -17.70
CA GLY A 119 -7.33 -4.31 -16.86
C GLY A 119 -7.04 -5.31 -15.72
N SER A 120 -5.77 -5.42 -15.31
CA SER A 120 -5.35 -6.34 -14.24
C SER A 120 -6.11 -6.15 -12.93
N ARG A 121 -6.52 -4.92 -12.63
CA ARG A 121 -7.25 -4.61 -11.40
C ARG A 121 -8.65 -5.21 -11.39
N GLU A 122 -9.39 -5.07 -12.47
CA GLU A 122 -10.74 -5.66 -12.62
C GLU A 122 -10.66 -7.19 -12.61
N THR A 123 -9.71 -7.76 -13.35
CA THR A 123 -9.46 -9.21 -13.34
C THR A 123 -9.13 -9.71 -11.93
N ARG A 124 -8.28 -8.98 -11.21
CA ARG A 124 -7.91 -9.35 -9.85
C ARG A 124 -9.06 -9.23 -8.86
N GLU A 125 -9.90 -8.23 -9.00
CA GLU A 125 -11.11 -8.08 -8.19
C GLU A 125 -12.07 -9.27 -8.37
N ALA A 126 -12.28 -9.72 -9.62
CA ALA A 126 -13.08 -10.91 -9.92
C ALA A 126 -12.47 -12.20 -9.34
N GLU A 127 -11.13 -12.35 -9.39
CA GLU A 127 -10.43 -13.48 -8.75
C GLU A 127 -10.61 -13.47 -7.23
N LEU A 128 -10.49 -12.31 -6.59
CA LEU A 128 -10.66 -12.17 -5.14
C LEU A 128 -12.11 -12.48 -4.73
N ALA A 129 -13.09 -12.03 -5.50
CA ALA A 129 -14.49 -12.38 -5.27
C ALA A 129 -14.72 -13.90 -5.34
N THR A 130 -14.10 -14.58 -6.30
CA THR A 130 -14.14 -16.04 -6.41
C THR A 130 -13.49 -16.72 -5.21
N LEU A 131 -12.34 -16.23 -4.75
CA LEU A 131 -11.66 -16.75 -3.56
C LEU A 131 -12.52 -16.59 -2.30
N VAL A 132 -13.21 -15.45 -2.14
CA VAL A 132 -14.13 -15.23 -1.02
C VAL A 132 -15.32 -16.20 -1.10
N ALA A 133 -15.91 -16.40 -2.27
CA ALA A 133 -17.02 -17.35 -2.45
C ALA A 133 -16.61 -18.77 -2.03
N HIS A 134 -15.46 -19.26 -2.49
CA HIS A 134 -14.95 -20.57 -2.09
C HIS A 134 -14.64 -20.67 -0.58
N ALA A 135 -14.14 -19.58 0.03
CA ALA A 135 -13.91 -19.55 1.47
C ALA A 135 -15.23 -19.65 2.26
N ILE A 136 -16.27 -18.96 1.80
CA ILE A 136 -17.62 -19.05 2.38
C ILE A 136 -18.18 -20.45 2.25
N GLU A 137 -18.11 -21.08 1.07
CA GLU A 137 -18.55 -22.47 0.87
C GLU A 137 -17.85 -23.47 1.84
N ARG A 138 -16.56 -23.26 2.09
CA ARG A 138 -15.82 -24.09 3.06
C ARG A 138 -16.36 -23.92 4.49
N ILE A 139 -16.71 -22.69 4.89
CA ILE A 139 -17.28 -22.40 6.21
C ILE A 139 -18.68 -22.99 6.30
N GLU A 140 -19.52 -22.90 5.27
CA GLU A 140 -20.83 -23.56 5.20
C GLU A 140 -20.71 -25.09 5.27
N GLY A 141 -19.64 -25.64 4.73
CA GLY A 141 -19.28 -27.05 4.84
C GLY A 141 -18.76 -27.50 6.21
N GLY A 142 -18.70 -26.58 7.20
CA GLY A 142 -18.35 -26.89 8.60
C GLY A 142 -16.93 -26.47 9.02
N ALA A 143 -16.19 -25.75 8.19
CA ALA A 143 -14.92 -25.15 8.62
C ALA A 143 -15.18 -23.97 9.57
N THR A 144 -14.40 -23.86 10.63
CA THR A 144 -14.52 -22.74 11.61
C THR A 144 -13.95 -21.43 11.08
N ALA A 145 -12.97 -21.51 10.17
CA ALA A 145 -12.31 -20.39 9.52
C ALA A 145 -11.77 -20.79 8.13
N ALA A 146 -11.57 -19.81 7.29
CA ALA A 146 -10.94 -19.97 5.98
C ALA A 146 -9.87 -18.91 5.79
N ASP A 147 -8.60 -19.35 5.72
CA ASP A 147 -7.47 -18.50 5.39
C ASP A 147 -7.38 -18.33 3.88
N LEU A 148 -7.24 -17.08 3.43
CA LEU A 148 -6.95 -16.73 2.06
C LEU A 148 -5.44 -16.64 1.83
N PRO A 149 -4.95 -16.68 0.59
CA PRO A 149 -3.54 -16.44 0.28
C PRO A 149 -3.06 -15.07 0.78
N ALA A 150 -1.75 -14.93 1.01
CA ALA A 150 -1.13 -13.66 1.30
C ALA A 150 -1.39 -12.65 0.17
N MET A 151 -1.69 -11.41 0.53
CA MET A 151 -2.09 -10.38 -0.42
C MET A 151 -1.76 -8.97 0.08
N SER A 152 -1.71 -8.00 -0.84
CA SER A 152 -1.43 -6.61 -0.56
C SER A 152 -2.50 -5.96 0.34
N SER A 153 -2.18 -4.80 0.94
CA SER A 153 -3.14 -4.05 1.76
C SER A 153 -4.38 -3.61 0.99
N TYR A 154 -4.21 -3.31 -0.30
CA TYR A 154 -5.32 -2.97 -1.19
C TYR A 154 -6.24 -4.17 -1.41
N GLU A 155 -5.68 -5.32 -1.74
CA GLU A 155 -6.45 -6.55 -1.97
C GLU A 155 -7.18 -7.01 -0.70
N ARG A 156 -6.52 -6.91 0.47
CA ARG A 156 -7.18 -7.21 1.75
C ARG A 156 -8.39 -6.29 2.00
N LYS A 157 -8.27 -5.00 1.64
CA LYS A 157 -9.41 -4.09 1.74
C LYS A 157 -10.55 -4.52 0.83
N LEU A 158 -10.29 -4.88 -0.44
CA LEU A 158 -11.31 -5.41 -1.34
C LEU A 158 -12.00 -6.65 -0.76
N VAL A 159 -11.22 -7.60 -0.24
CA VAL A 159 -11.77 -8.81 0.42
C VAL A 159 -12.66 -8.42 1.61
N HIS A 160 -12.22 -7.48 2.47
CA HIS A 160 -13.05 -7.00 3.57
C HIS A 160 -14.37 -6.38 3.08
N ASP A 161 -14.31 -5.58 2.03
CA ASP A 161 -15.51 -4.93 1.45
C ASP A 161 -16.47 -5.99 0.86
N ILE A 162 -15.97 -7.03 0.17
CA ILE A 162 -16.76 -8.14 -0.36
C ILE A 162 -17.41 -8.96 0.78
N VAL A 163 -16.63 -9.31 1.82
CA VAL A 163 -17.15 -10.07 2.96
C VAL A 163 -18.17 -9.26 3.75
N ALA A 164 -17.96 -7.95 3.92
CA ALA A 164 -18.90 -7.05 4.59
C ALA A 164 -20.26 -6.96 3.85
N ALA A 165 -20.24 -7.10 2.53
CA ALA A 165 -21.47 -7.19 1.72
C ALA A 165 -22.16 -8.57 1.81
N SER A 166 -21.44 -9.59 2.33
CA SER A 166 -21.95 -10.94 2.51
C SER A 166 -22.48 -11.11 3.94
N ASN A 167 -23.79 -11.35 4.09
CA ASN A 167 -24.38 -11.50 5.43
C ASN A 167 -23.90 -12.78 6.13
N GLY A 168 -23.60 -12.69 7.42
CA GLY A 168 -23.27 -13.84 8.27
C GLY A 168 -21.79 -14.19 8.32
N TYR A 169 -20.90 -13.34 7.79
CA TYR A 169 -19.46 -13.56 7.81
C TYR A 169 -18.71 -12.34 8.31
N ARG A 170 -17.50 -12.59 8.85
CA ARG A 170 -16.53 -11.56 9.27
C ARG A 170 -15.19 -11.85 8.63
N SER A 171 -14.41 -10.81 8.46
CA SER A 171 -13.04 -10.94 7.95
C SER A 171 -12.07 -10.17 8.83
N GLU A 172 -10.90 -10.76 9.05
CA GLU A 172 -9.81 -10.17 9.82
C GLU A 172 -8.49 -10.34 9.07
N SER A 173 -7.61 -9.32 9.15
CA SER A 173 -6.26 -9.42 8.60
C SER A 173 -5.32 -10.05 9.61
N SER A 174 -4.67 -11.15 9.24
CA SER A 174 -3.71 -11.93 10.04
C SER A 174 -2.33 -11.96 9.38
N GLY A 175 -1.30 -12.29 10.16
CA GLY A 175 0.08 -12.36 9.67
C GLY A 175 0.77 -11.00 9.58
N GLU A 176 2.06 -11.03 9.24
CA GLU A 176 2.92 -9.84 9.14
C GLU A 176 3.70 -9.84 7.82
N GLY A 177 4.10 -8.64 7.38
CA GLY A 177 4.93 -8.47 6.20
C GLY A 177 4.34 -9.11 4.95
N ARG A 178 5.11 -9.99 4.33
CA ARG A 178 4.74 -10.68 3.08
C ARG A 178 3.70 -11.79 3.28
N ASP A 179 3.56 -12.32 4.50
CA ASP A 179 2.63 -13.41 4.81
C ASP A 179 1.26 -12.88 5.28
N ARG A 180 1.07 -11.55 5.22
CA ARG A 180 -0.17 -10.93 5.67
C ARG A 180 -1.32 -11.25 4.73
N HIS A 181 -2.37 -11.83 5.28
CA HIS A 181 -3.54 -12.36 4.57
C HIS A 181 -4.85 -12.01 5.29
N THR A 182 -5.97 -12.40 4.71
CA THR A 182 -7.29 -12.25 5.32
C THR A 182 -7.82 -13.62 5.74
N VAL A 183 -8.37 -13.69 6.94
CA VAL A 183 -9.08 -14.85 7.49
C VAL A 183 -10.58 -14.52 7.52
N ILE A 184 -11.41 -15.43 7.03
CA ILE A 184 -12.87 -15.30 7.04
C ILE A 184 -13.43 -16.32 8.06
N THR A 185 -14.41 -15.86 8.86
CA THR A 185 -15.13 -16.70 9.85
C THR A 185 -16.63 -16.43 9.74
N ALA A 186 -17.45 -17.36 10.28
CA ALA A 186 -18.85 -17.07 10.53
C ALA A 186 -18.99 -15.93 11.57
N ALA A 187 -20.05 -15.09 11.42
CA ALA A 187 -20.31 -13.92 12.29
C ALA A 187 -20.91 -14.32 13.64
#